data_881f1c9f307c65e84c5bc5d909215f41
#
_entry.id   881f1c9f307c65e84c5bc5d909215f41
#
_cell.length_a   1.000
_cell.length_b   1.000
_cell.length_c   1.000
_cell.angle_alpha   90.00
_cell.angle_beta   90.00
_cell.angle_gamma   90.00
#
_symmetry.space_group_name_H-M   'P 1'
#
loop_
_entity.id
_entity.type
_entity.pdbx_description
1 polymer ?
#
loop_
_entity_poly.entity_id
_entity_poly.type
_entity_poly.pdbx_seq_one_letter_code
_entity_poly.pdbx_strand_id
1 'polypeptide(L)'
;MAVTTADAATVAASAKAQVAASTSKMAANSQTFLTLLTTQLKNQDPTAPTDMNSMTQQLTQMTGVEQQLLSNELLTKLVSQSANAMGTAVGLIGKTVTAASNANNIVGGKADWLYELGANATAGSVSIKNSSGAIVHTEKLSDLSAGRHSISWNGKDLAGRTLADGGPYTATFNAADADGKSVAVTAMVQGTATGAEQVGDQTMVSLTSGRVPYSAVVGVSSGI
;
A
#
# COMPACT_ATOMS: atom_id res chain seq x y z
N MET A 1 20.83 3.43 -4.45
CA MET A 1 20.11 4.16 -3.39
C MET A 1 18.88 3.37 -3.05
N ALA A 2 18.78 2.88 -1.83
CA ALA A 2 17.58 2.17 -1.37
C ALA A 2 16.49 3.22 -1.14
N VAL A 3 15.40 3.16 -1.90
CA VAL A 3 14.17 3.88 -1.57
C VAL A 3 13.54 3.07 -0.44
N THR A 4 13.66 3.60 0.76
CA THR A 4 13.19 2.96 1.98
C THR A 4 11.67 3.04 2.07
N THR A 5 11.03 2.02 2.64
CA THR A 5 9.63 1.97 3.13
C THR A 5 9.25 3.14 4.06
N ALA A 6 10.19 4.04 4.35
CA ALA A 6 10.02 5.29 5.08
C ALA A 6 9.06 6.28 4.40
N ASP A 7 8.88 6.22 3.07
CA ASP A 7 8.13 7.27 2.35
C ASP A 7 6.61 7.13 2.51
N ALA A 8 6.06 5.92 2.46
CA ALA A 8 4.62 5.70 2.69
C ALA A 8 4.20 5.98 4.14
N ALA A 9 5.06 5.60 5.10
CA ALA A 9 4.83 5.88 6.52
C ALA A 9 4.93 7.39 6.81
N THR A 10 5.85 8.10 6.16
CA THR A 10 6.04 9.55 6.30
C THR A 10 4.87 10.33 5.71
N VAL A 11 4.33 9.89 4.55
CA VAL A 11 3.16 10.51 3.92
C VAL A 11 1.89 10.26 4.77
N ALA A 12 1.70 9.05 5.28
CA ALA A 12 0.59 8.75 6.19
C ALA A 12 0.71 9.55 7.52
N ALA A 13 1.92 9.69 8.06
CA ALA A 13 2.18 10.50 9.25
C ALA A 13 1.92 11.99 8.98
N SER A 14 2.32 12.52 7.82
CA SER A 14 2.08 13.92 7.45
C SER A 14 0.60 14.21 7.21
N ALA A 15 -0.16 13.29 6.58
CA ALA A 15 -1.60 13.41 6.41
C ALA A 15 -2.33 13.40 7.77
N LYS A 16 -1.94 12.51 8.68
CA LYS A 16 -2.48 12.44 10.04
C LYS A 16 -2.16 13.70 10.85
N ALA A 17 -0.95 14.24 10.73
CA ALA A 17 -0.55 15.49 11.39
C ALA A 17 -1.36 16.69 10.87
N GLN A 18 -1.69 16.73 9.58
CA GLN A 18 -2.45 17.81 8.97
C GLN A 18 -3.93 17.77 9.35
N VAL A 19 -4.52 16.56 9.41
CA VAL A 19 -5.88 16.37 9.95
C VAL A 19 -5.92 16.80 11.43
N ALA A 20 -4.92 16.44 12.23
CA ALA A 20 -4.82 16.86 13.63
C ALA A 20 -4.68 18.39 13.77
N ALA A 21 -3.90 19.03 12.90
CA ALA A 21 -3.74 20.48 12.89
C ALA A 21 -5.03 21.22 12.48
N SER A 22 -5.79 20.68 11.54
CA SER A 22 -7.10 21.24 11.13
C SER A 22 -8.13 21.08 12.24
N THR A 23 -8.17 19.92 12.90
CA THR A 23 -9.04 19.68 14.06
C THR A 23 -8.69 20.62 15.23
N SER A 24 -7.41 20.86 15.46
CA SER A 24 -6.91 21.78 16.49
C SER A 24 -7.30 23.24 16.22
N LYS A 25 -7.20 23.69 14.95
CA LYS A 25 -7.68 25.03 14.54
C LYS A 25 -9.19 25.19 14.72
N MET A 26 -9.96 24.16 14.38
CA MET A 26 -11.41 24.13 14.54
C MET A 26 -11.80 24.22 16.02
N ALA A 27 -11.10 23.51 16.90
CA ALA A 27 -11.29 23.60 18.35
C ALA A 27 -10.94 25.01 18.88
N ALA A 28 -9.84 25.61 18.41
CA ALA A 28 -9.44 26.97 18.78
C ALA A 28 -10.46 28.04 18.35
N ASN A 29 -11.00 27.93 17.13
CA ASN A 29 -12.03 28.81 16.61
C ASN A 29 -13.32 28.69 17.44
N SER A 30 -13.75 27.46 17.76
CA SER A 30 -14.90 27.21 18.64
C SER A 30 -14.69 27.80 20.05
N GLN A 31 -13.50 27.70 20.61
CA GLN A 31 -13.15 28.22 21.94
C GLN A 31 -13.12 29.75 21.95
N THR A 32 -12.60 30.37 20.91
CA THR A 32 -12.63 31.83 20.70
C THR A 32 -14.07 32.33 20.60
N PHE A 33 -14.91 31.62 19.84
CA PHE A 33 -16.33 31.93 19.72
C PHE A 33 -17.07 31.84 21.06
N LEU A 34 -16.85 30.76 21.85
CA LEU A 34 -17.44 30.60 23.17
C LEU A 34 -17.00 31.71 24.17
N THR A 35 -15.75 32.13 24.06
CA THR A 35 -15.21 33.23 24.88
C THR A 35 -15.88 34.56 24.50
N LEU A 36 -16.04 34.86 23.20
CA LEU A 36 -16.75 36.05 22.74
C LEU A 36 -18.21 36.02 23.17
N LEU A 37 -18.89 34.86 23.03
CA LEU A 37 -20.27 34.67 23.45
C LEU A 37 -20.44 34.92 24.96
N THR A 38 -19.55 34.34 25.76
CA THR A 38 -19.59 34.51 27.23
C THR A 38 -19.34 35.96 27.66
N THR A 39 -18.43 36.64 26.94
CA THR A 39 -18.11 38.05 27.18
C THR A 39 -19.28 38.95 26.82
N GLN A 40 -19.96 38.67 25.71
CA GLN A 40 -21.16 39.41 25.28
C GLN A 40 -22.34 39.18 26.25
N LEU A 41 -22.55 37.90 26.67
CA LEU A 41 -23.58 37.59 27.67
C LEU A 41 -23.36 38.31 29.01
N LYS A 42 -22.10 38.52 29.41
CA LYS A 42 -21.74 39.20 30.67
C LYS A 42 -21.93 40.72 30.62
N ASN A 43 -21.91 41.29 29.40
CA ASN A 43 -22.04 42.75 29.17
C ASN A 43 -23.33 43.12 28.45
N GLN A 44 -24.33 42.22 28.30
CA GLN A 44 -25.61 42.49 27.64
C GLN A 44 -26.51 43.39 28.50
N ASP A 45 -27.02 44.42 27.83
CA ASP A 45 -28.16 45.22 28.34
C ASP A 45 -29.45 44.40 28.17
N PRO A 46 -30.25 44.18 29.21
CA PRO A 46 -31.46 43.36 29.17
C PRO A 46 -32.54 43.87 28.23
N THR A 47 -32.36 45.04 27.61
CA THR A 47 -33.35 45.67 26.73
C THR A 47 -33.07 45.46 25.24
N ALA A 48 -31.94 44.89 24.84
CA ALA A 48 -31.59 44.65 23.43
C ALA A 48 -30.89 43.28 23.22
N PRO A 49 -31.66 42.18 23.17
CA PRO A 49 -31.06 40.86 22.97
C PRO A 49 -30.46 40.72 21.56
N THR A 50 -29.16 40.42 21.50
CA THR A 50 -28.53 40.11 20.21
C THR A 50 -28.96 38.72 19.74
N ASP A 51 -29.22 38.58 18.45
CA ASP A 51 -29.72 37.35 17.83
C ASP A 51 -28.62 36.26 17.84
N MET A 52 -28.59 35.44 18.90
CA MET A 52 -27.67 34.31 19.07
C MET A 52 -27.88 33.21 18.00
N ASN A 53 -29.07 33.10 17.45
CA ASN A 53 -29.38 32.13 16.40
C ASN A 53 -28.61 32.43 15.11
N SER A 54 -28.51 33.68 14.72
CA SER A 54 -27.77 34.07 13.52
C SER A 54 -26.25 33.79 13.67
N MET A 55 -25.69 34.04 14.83
CA MET A 55 -24.27 33.72 15.12
C MET A 55 -23.98 32.23 15.10
N THR A 56 -24.86 31.41 15.68
CA THR A 56 -24.72 29.96 15.66
C THR A 56 -24.86 29.39 14.24
N GLN A 57 -25.76 29.95 13.42
CA GLN A 57 -25.88 29.59 12.01
C GLN A 57 -24.62 29.93 11.21
N GLN A 58 -24.03 31.11 11.45
CA GLN A 58 -22.78 31.50 10.76
C GLN A 58 -21.61 30.56 11.17
N LEU A 59 -21.51 30.17 12.44
CA LEU A 59 -20.51 29.20 12.89
C LEU A 59 -20.70 27.84 12.21
N THR A 60 -21.94 27.35 12.14
CA THR A 60 -22.27 26.08 11.49
C THR A 60 -21.91 26.12 10.00
N GLN A 61 -22.20 27.23 9.31
CA GLN A 61 -21.82 27.43 7.92
C GLN A 61 -20.30 27.47 7.73
N MET A 62 -19.57 28.17 8.61
CA MET A 62 -18.11 28.24 8.59
C MET A 62 -17.48 26.88 8.79
N THR A 63 -17.99 26.07 9.75
CA THR A 63 -17.55 24.70 9.98
C THR A 63 -17.78 23.81 8.74
N GLY A 64 -18.92 23.97 8.07
CA GLY A 64 -19.22 23.26 6.82
C GLY A 64 -18.24 23.61 5.70
N VAL A 65 -17.91 24.90 5.53
CA VAL A 65 -16.91 25.35 4.54
C VAL A 65 -15.52 24.84 4.88
N GLU A 66 -15.10 24.87 6.15
CA GLU A 66 -13.80 24.33 6.58
C GLU A 66 -13.70 22.82 6.30
N GLN A 67 -14.77 22.07 6.55
CA GLN A 67 -14.81 20.62 6.25
C GLN A 67 -14.73 20.36 4.74
N GLN A 68 -15.36 21.20 3.92
CA GLN A 68 -15.27 21.12 2.47
C GLN A 68 -13.85 21.44 1.97
N LEU A 69 -13.18 22.45 2.53
CA LEU A 69 -11.80 22.78 2.19
C LEU A 69 -10.84 21.66 2.56
N LEU A 70 -11.01 21.06 3.73
CA LEU A 70 -10.24 19.90 4.15
C LEU A 70 -10.42 18.71 3.19
N SER A 71 -11.66 18.43 2.78
CA SER A 71 -11.96 17.39 1.81
C SER A 71 -11.28 17.65 0.46
N ASN A 72 -11.32 18.88 -0.04
CA ASN A 72 -10.68 19.28 -1.28
C ASN A 72 -9.14 19.19 -1.18
N GLU A 73 -8.57 19.54 -0.03
CA GLU A 73 -7.12 19.40 0.21
C GLU A 73 -6.69 17.93 0.20
N LEU A 74 -7.44 17.05 0.85
CA LEU A 74 -7.18 15.60 0.85
C LEU A 74 -7.29 15.02 -0.57
N LEU A 75 -8.28 15.43 -1.35
CA LEU A 75 -8.42 15.02 -2.76
C LEU A 75 -7.24 15.52 -3.61
N THR A 76 -6.80 16.75 -3.44
CA THR A 76 -5.64 17.31 -4.14
C THR A 76 -4.36 16.53 -3.79
N LYS A 77 -4.18 16.14 -2.53
CA LYS A 77 -3.06 15.29 -2.10
C LYS A 77 -3.10 13.91 -2.75
N LEU A 78 -4.27 13.27 -2.80
CA LEU A 78 -4.43 11.96 -3.46
C LEU A 78 -4.05 12.04 -4.94
N VAL A 79 -4.52 13.05 -5.65
CA VAL A 79 -4.18 13.28 -7.07
C VAL A 79 -2.67 13.52 -7.25
N SER A 80 -2.07 14.35 -6.40
CA SER A 80 -0.62 14.63 -6.45
C SER A 80 0.22 13.40 -6.18
N GLN A 81 -0.20 12.55 -5.24
CA GLN A 81 0.49 11.31 -4.89
C GLN A 81 0.42 10.29 -6.05
N SER A 82 -0.73 10.19 -6.71
CA SER A 82 -0.92 9.34 -7.89
C SER A 82 -0.03 9.79 -9.06
N ALA A 83 0.05 11.08 -9.33
CA ALA A 83 0.90 11.64 -10.40
C ALA A 83 2.40 11.43 -10.12
N ASN A 84 2.86 11.60 -8.88
CA ASN A 84 4.25 11.35 -8.48
C ASN A 84 4.62 9.86 -8.59
N ALA A 85 3.70 8.95 -8.24
CA ALA A 85 3.90 7.52 -8.38
C ALA A 85 4.13 7.12 -9.85
N MET A 86 3.36 7.68 -10.78
CA MET A 86 3.53 7.41 -12.22
C MET A 86 4.89 7.89 -12.74
N GLY A 87 5.31 9.11 -12.40
CA GLY A 87 6.62 9.64 -12.80
C GLY A 87 7.77 8.77 -12.28
N THR A 88 7.69 8.32 -11.03
CA THR A 88 8.69 7.43 -10.44
C THR A 88 8.65 6.03 -11.07
N ALA A 89 7.46 5.49 -11.33
CA ALA A 89 7.29 4.18 -11.97
C ALA A 89 7.89 4.12 -13.37
N VAL A 90 7.73 5.20 -14.16
CA VAL A 90 8.39 5.33 -15.47
C VAL A 90 9.91 5.30 -15.33
N GLY A 91 10.47 5.90 -14.27
CA GLY A 91 11.91 5.85 -13.97
C GLY A 91 12.45 4.46 -13.61
N LEU A 92 11.58 3.47 -13.41
CA LEU A 92 11.97 2.06 -13.18
C LEU A 92 12.18 1.28 -14.47
N ILE A 93 11.68 1.76 -15.61
CA ILE A 93 11.77 1.04 -16.89
C ILE A 93 13.24 0.72 -17.21
N GLY A 94 13.51 -0.53 -17.57
CA GLY A 94 14.84 -1.07 -17.83
C GLY A 94 15.61 -1.50 -16.56
N LYS A 95 15.08 -1.25 -15.36
CA LYS A 95 15.70 -1.69 -14.10
C LYS A 95 15.09 -2.99 -13.61
N THR A 96 15.86 -3.73 -12.83
CA THR A 96 15.34 -4.91 -12.11
C THR A 96 14.62 -4.45 -10.86
N VAL A 97 13.34 -4.80 -10.78
CA VAL A 97 12.43 -4.42 -9.68
C VAL A 97 12.07 -5.66 -8.88
N THR A 98 12.13 -5.55 -7.57
CA THR A 98 11.58 -6.53 -6.62
C THR A 98 10.33 -5.96 -5.99
N ALA A 99 9.24 -6.71 -6.02
CA ALA A 99 7.95 -6.27 -5.48
C ALA A 99 7.35 -7.34 -4.55
N ALA A 100 6.69 -6.90 -3.49
CA ALA A 100 5.92 -7.77 -2.61
C ALA A 100 4.66 -8.24 -3.36
N SER A 101 4.72 -9.45 -3.87
CA SER A 101 3.64 -10.09 -4.63
C SER A 101 3.80 -11.60 -4.54
N ASN A 102 2.67 -12.27 -4.46
CA ASN A 102 2.60 -13.73 -4.57
C ASN A 102 2.19 -14.20 -5.98
N ALA A 103 1.81 -13.28 -6.86
CA ALA A 103 1.41 -13.58 -8.23
C ALA A 103 2.58 -13.40 -9.19
N ASN A 104 2.79 -14.36 -10.07
CA ASN A 104 3.82 -14.36 -11.10
C ASN A 104 3.35 -15.07 -12.37
N ASN A 105 3.99 -14.80 -13.50
CA ASN A 105 3.74 -15.49 -14.76
C ASN A 105 4.84 -16.52 -15.04
N ILE A 106 4.48 -17.56 -15.81
CA ILE A 106 5.48 -18.42 -16.45
C ILE A 106 6.10 -17.65 -17.61
N VAL A 107 7.42 -17.57 -17.63
CA VAL A 107 8.22 -16.94 -18.68
C VAL A 107 9.35 -17.88 -19.06
N GLY A 108 9.42 -18.32 -20.32
CA GLY A 108 10.41 -19.29 -20.76
C GLY A 108 10.29 -20.64 -20.04
N GLY A 109 9.05 -21.06 -19.71
CA GLY A 109 8.77 -22.32 -19.04
C GLY A 109 9.05 -22.32 -17.52
N LYS A 110 9.31 -21.17 -16.91
CA LYS A 110 9.62 -21.05 -15.46
C LYS A 110 8.87 -19.90 -14.82
N ALA A 111 8.65 -20.01 -13.51
CA ALA A 111 8.21 -18.89 -12.69
C ALA A 111 8.99 -18.88 -11.36
N ASP A 112 9.61 -17.74 -11.05
CA ASP A 112 10.52 -17.59 -9.93
C ASP A 112 9.91 -16.68 -8.87
N TRP A 113 9.92 -17.09 -7.60
CA TRP A 113 9.55 -16.28 -6.47
C TRP A 113 10.73 -16.13 -5.51
N LEU A 114 10.75 -15.01 -4.83
CA LEU A 114 11.52 -14.83 -3.61
C LEU A 114 10.57 -14.98 -2.42
N TYR A 115 11.04 -15.55 -1.33
CA TYR A 115 10.31 -15.57 -0.07
C TYR A 115 11.24 -15.16 1.07
N GLU A 116 10.68 -14.45 2.03
CA GLU A 116 11.42 -13.99 3.20
C GLU A 116 10.76 -14.55 4.47
N LEU A 117 11.55 -15.31 5.25
CA LEU A 117 11.14 -15.88 6.52
C LEU A 117 11.49 -14.91 7.66
N GLY A 118 10.50 -14.54 8.46
CA GLY A 118 10.70 -13.67 9.62
C GLY A 118 11.47 -14.30 10.78
N ALA A 119 11.58 -15.64 10.80
CA ALA A 119 12.33 -16.43 11.77
C ALA A 119 12.71 -17.78 11.14
N ASN A 120 13.61 -18.54 11.81
CA ASN A 120 13.93 -19.91 11.39
C ASN A 120 12.66 -20.78 11.49
N ALA A 121 12.44 -21.61 10.48
CA ALA A 121 11.39 -22.60 10.45
C ALA A 121 11.98 -24.02 10.46
N THR A 122 11.18 -25.01 10.81
CA THR A 122 11.54 -26.44 10.75
C THR A 122 10.76 -27.18 9.67
N ALA A 123 9.65 -26.59 9.22
CA ALA A 123 8.86 -27.08 8.11
C ALA A 123 8.38 -25.92 7.24
N GLY A 124 8.36 -26.13 5.93
CA GLY A 124 7.86 -25.12 5.00
C GLY A 124 7.45 -25.74 3.67
N SER A 125 6.46 -25.14 3.03
CA SER A 125 5.96 -25.55 1.72
C SER A 125 5.43 -24.37 0.95
N VAL A 126 5.44 -24.48 -0.38
CA VAL A 126 4.77 -23.59 -1.30
C VAL A 126 3.71 -24.37 -2.07
N SER A 127 2.54 -23.79 -2.26
CA SER A 127 1.49 -24.26 -3.18
C SER A 127 1.24 -23.22 -4.24
N ILE A 128 1.32 -23.61 -5.51
CA ILE A 128 1.10 -22.72 -6.66
C ILE A 128 -0.30 -23.02 -7.20
N LYS A 129 -1.09 -21.96 -7.37
CA LYS A 129 -2.46 -22.00 -7.90
C LYS A 129 -2.53 -21.28 -9.24
N ASN A 130 -3.37 -21.77 -10.11
CA ASN A 130 -3.72 -21.09 -11.37
C ASN A 130 -4.80 -20.01 -11.12
N SER A 131 -5.20 -19.30 -12.19
CA SER A 131 -6.22 -18.24 -12.13
C SER A 131 -7.61 -18.72 -11.70
N SER A 132 -7.91 -20.04 -11.81
CA SER A 132 -9.16 -20.63 -11.28
C SER A 132 -9.07 -21.02 -9.80
N GLY A 133 -7.91 -20.82 -9.15
CA GLY A 133 -7.67 -21.19 -7.76
C GLY A 133 -7.29 -22.65 -7.54
N ALA A 134 -7.20 -23.47 -8.61
CA ALA A 134 -6.77 -24.85 -8.51
C ALA A 134 -5.27 -24.94 -8.24
N ILE A 135 -4.85 -25.82 -7.32
CA ILE A 135 -3.45 -26.11 -7.04
C ILE A 135 -2.86 -26.86 -8.21
N VAL A 136 -1.86 -26.29 -8.86
CA VAL A 136 -1.13 -26.90 -9.99
C VAL A 136 0.22 -27.47 -9.59
N HIS A 137 0.80 -27.00 -8.49
CA HIS A 137 2.09 -27.50 -8.00
C HIS A 137 2.18 -27.33 -6.47
N THR A 138 2.91 -28.23 -5.83
CA THR A 138 3.25 -28.12 -4.40
C THR A 138 4.66 -28.66 -4.19
N GLU A 139 5.47 -27.91 -3.43
CA GLU A 139 6.85 -28.25 -3.14
C GLU A 139 7.21 -27.89 -1.70
N LYS A 140 8.14 -28.62 -1.09
CA LYS A 140 8.74 -28.29 0.20
C LYS A 140 9.80 -27.21 0.00
N LEU A 141 9.86 -26.24 0.90
CA LEU A 141 10.95 -25.26 0.89
C LEU A 141 12.27 -25.93 1.29
N SER A 142 13.30 -25.66 0.52
CA SER A 142 14.64 -26.23 0.73
C SER A 142 15.44 -25.48 1.80
N ASP A 143 15.19 -24.17 1.95
CA ASP A 143 15.85 -23.33 2.94
C ASP A 143 14.82 -22.75 3.89
N LEU A 144 15.00 -23.00 5.17
CA LEU A 144 14.08 -22.65 6.26
C LEU A 144 14.73 -21.71 7.28
N SER A 145 15.91 -21.18 6.97
CA SER A 145 16.56 -20.16 7.80
C SER A 145 15.83 -18.80 7.69
N ALA A 146 15.94 -17.98 8.72
CA ALA A 146 15.41 -16.61 8.66
C ALA A 146 16.12 -15.82 7.55
N GLY A 147 15.38 -14.99 6.82
CA GLY A 147 15.90 -14.17 5.74
C GLY A 147 15.28 -14.49 4.39
N ARG A 148 15.94 -14.01 3.32
CA ARG A 148 15.45 -14.06 1.95
C ARG A 148 16.00 -15.23 1.18
N HIS A 149 15.14 -15.97 0.52
CA HIS A 149 15.42 -17.15 -0.29
C HIS A 149 14.70 -17.07 -1.63
N SER A 150 15.04 -17.98 -2.55
CA SER A 150 14.40 -18.08 -3.85
C SER A 150 13.85 -19.47 -4.09
N ILE A 151 12.79 -19.56 -4.89
CA ILE A 151 12.23 -20.80 -5.41
C ILE A 151 11.93 -20.62 -6.89
N SER A 152 12.27 -21.64 -7.69
CA SER A 152 12.04 -21.68 -9.13
C SER A 152 11.14 -22.85 -9.49
N TRP A 153 9.97 -22.57 -9.99
CA TRP A 153 9.05 -23.57 -10.51
C TRP A 153 9.24 -23.76 -12.03
N ASN A 154 9.35 -24.99 -12.48
CA ASN A 154 9.59 -25.36 -13.86
C ASN A 154 8.34 -25.38 -14.75
N GLY A 155 7.25 -24.75 -14.33
CA GLY A 155 6.00 -24.62 -15.09
C GLY A 155 5.26 -25.94 -15.33
N LYS A 156 5.56 -27.02 -14.57
CA LYS A 156 4.85 -28.29 -14.71
C LYS A 156 3.78 -28.46 -13.65
N ASP A 157 2.62 -28.99 -14.06
CA ASP A 157 1.56 -29.30 -13.12
C ASP A 157 1.84 -30.62 -12.35
N LEU A 158 0.91 -30.96 -11.41
CA LEU A 158 1.00 -32.17 -10.60
C LEU A 158 1.00 -33.49 -11.42
N ALA A 159 0.51 -33.45 -12.66
CA ALA A 159 0.53 -34.57 -13.60
C ALA A 159 1.80 -34.58 -14.48
N GLY A 160 2.76 -33.65 -14.25
CA GLY A 160 3.98 -33.52 -15.02
C GLY A 160 3.82 -32.83 -16.39
N ARG A 161 2.64 -32.30 -16.72
CA ARG A 161 2.36 -31.60 -17.97
C ARG A 161 2.96 -30.19 -17.91
N THR A 162 3.67 -29.78 -18.95
CA THR A 162 4.18 -28.43 -19.10
C THR A 162 3.02 -27.46 -19.39
N LEU A 163 2.93 -26.42 -18.61
CA LEU A 163 1.98 -25.33 -18.80
C LEU A 163 2.58 -24.28 -19.73
N ALA A 164 1.71 -23.61 -20.50
CA ALA A 164 2.16 -22.56 -21.40
C ALA A 164 2.63 -21.31 -20.63
N ASP A 165 3.51 -20.53 -21.26
CA ASP A 165 3.90 -19.22 -20.76
C ASP A 165 2.67 -18.32 -20.59
N GLY A 166 2.69 -17.49 -19.54
CA GLY A 166 1.59 -16.62 -19.12
C GLY A 166 1.17 -16.89 -17.68
N GLY A 167 0.01 -16.41 -17.29
CA GLY A 167 -0.50 -16.51 -15.93
C GLY A 167 -1.74 -15.64 -15.71
N PRO A 168 -1.97 -15.14 -14.48
CA PRO A 168 -1.10 -15.24 -13.32
C PRO A 168 -1.21 -16.58 -12.57
N TYR A 169 -0.11 -17.00 -11.99
CA TYR A 169 -0.04 -18.08 -11.00
C TYR A 169 0.26 -17.48 -9.63
N THR A 170 -0.39 -18.00 -8.60
CA THR A 170 -0.27 -17.46 -7.24
C THR A 170 0.42 -18.46 -6.33
N ALA A 171 1.56 -18.10 -5.75
CA ALA A 171 2.28 -18.90 -4.77
C ALA A 171 1.77 -18.59 -3.35
N THR A 172 1.43 -19.63 -2.60
CA THR A 172 1.06 -19.54 -1.18
C THR A 172 2.12 -20.27 -0.38
N PHE A 173 2.83 -19.54 0.46
CA PHE A 173 3.88 -20.07 1.31
C PHE A 173 3.34 -20.34 2.71
N ASN A 174 3.73 -21.48 3.30
CA ASN A 174 3.46 -21.83 4.68
C ASN A 174 4.77 -22.26 5.33
N ALA A 175 5.05 -21.80 6.55
CA ALA A 175 6.21 -22.21 7.32
C ALA A 175 5.82 -22.32 8.80
N ALA A 176 6.45 -23.26 9.51
CA ALA A 176 6.24 -23.48 10.93
C ALA A 176 7.58 -23.72 11.64
N ASP A 177 7.67 -23.27 12.88
CA ASP A 177 8.80 -23.54 13.76
C ASP A 177 8.73 -24.94 14.39
N ALA A 178 9.65 -25.25 15.30
CA ALA A 178 9.73 -26.55 15.98
C ALA A 178 8.51 -26.85 16.87
N ASP A 179 7.84 -25.82 17.34
CA ASP A 179 6.62 -25.93 18.18
C ASP A 179 5.34 -26.00 17.34
N GLY A 180 5.46 -26.00 16.00
CA GLY A 180 4.34 -26.00 15.07
C GLY A 180 3.66 -24.64 14.92
N LYS A 181 4.23 -23.55 15.46
CA LYS A 181 3.72 -22.21 15.33
C LYS A 181 4.07 -21.64 13.95
N SER A 182 3.12 -20.96 13.34
CA SER A 182 3.31 -20.34 12.02
C SER A 182 4.41 -19.26 12.04
N VAL A 183 5.34 -19.37 11.11
CA VAL A 183 6.37 -18.36 10.83
C VAL A 183 5.89 -17.47 9.70
N ALA A 184 6.01 -16.15 9.88
CA ALA A 184 5.61 -15.18 8.87
C ALA A 184 6.48 -15.34 7.60
N VAL A 185 5.81 -15.40 6.44
CA VAL A 185 6.48 -15.48 5.13
C VAL A 185 5.99 -14.34 4.25
N THR A 186 6.91 -13.57 3.70
CA THR A 186 6.61 -12.54 2.70
C THR A 186 7.03 -13.05 1.33
N ALA A 187 6.06 -13.18 0.42
CA ALA A 187 6.32 -13.53 -0.97
C ALA A 187 6.69 -12.29 -1.79
N MET A 188 7.67 -12.43 -2.67
CA MET A 188 8.10 -11.35 -3.57
C MET A 188 8.36 -11.93 -4.97
N VAL A 189 8.23 -11.06 -5.96
CA VAL A 189 8.60 -11.35 -7.36
C VAL A 189 9.67 -10.38 -7.82
N GLN A 190 10.49 -10.82 -8.75
CA GLN A 190 11.53 -9.99 -9.35
C GLN A 190 11.42 -10.06 -10.87
N GLY A 191 11.63 -8.92 -11.52
CA GLY A 191 11.62 -8.85 -12.98
C GLY A 191 12.10 -7.49 -13.47
N THR A 192 12.50 -7.42 -14.75
CA THR A 192 12.82 -6.14 -15.39
C THR A 192 11.53 -5.38 -15.66
N ALA A 193 11.48 -4.11 -15.24
CA ALA A 193 10.36 -3.24 -15.53
C ALA A 193 10.33 -2.88 -17.02
N THR A 194 9.21 -3.15 -17.68
CA THR A 194 9.01 -2.95 -19.12
C THR A 194 8.06 -1.79 -19.42
N GLY A 195 7.30 -1.34 -18.42
CA GLY A 195 6.35 -0.24 -18.57
C GLY A 195 5.72 0.17 -17.24
N ALA A 196 5.02 1.28 -17.27
CA ALA A 196 4.17 1.74 -16.18
C ALA A 196 2.85 2.23 -16.76
N GLU A 197 1.74 1.96 -16.07
CA GLU A 197 0.40 2.36 -16.49
C GLU A 197 -0.46 2.75 -15.28
N GLN A 198 -1.46 3.59 -15.51
CA GLN A 198 -2.46 3.92 -14.51
C GLN A 198 -3.68 3.04 -14.72
N VAL A 199 -4.07 2.28 -13.70
CA VAL A 199 -5.27 1.42 -13.70
C VAL A 199 -6.17 1.86 -12.55
N GLY A 200 -7.23 2.59 -12.86
CA GLY A 200 -8.04 3.26 -11.85
C GLY A 200 -7.20 4.29 -11.08
N ASP A 201 -7.17 4.17 -9.77
CA ASP A 201 -6.41 5.01 -8.83
C ASP A 201 -5.00 4.48 -8.50
N GLN A 202 -4.60 3.34 -9.10
CA GLN A 202 -3.32 2.68 -8.83
C GLN A 202 -2.36 2.80 -10.01
N THR A 203 -1.12 3.16 -9.71
CA THR A 203 0.00 3.05 -10.66
C THR A 203 0.51 1.61 -10.65
N MET A 204 0.46 0.95 -11.80
CA MET A 204 0.97 -0.40 -12.02
C MET A 204 2.30 -0.36 -12.73
N VAL A 205 3.21 -1.25 -12.36
CA VAL A 205 4.49 -1.49 -13.04
C VAL A 205 4.41 -2.84 -13.72
N SER A 206 4.62 -2.84 -15.04
CA SER A 206 4.72 -4.06 -15.83
C SER A 206 6.14 -4.60 -15.72
N LEU A 207 6.27 -5.83 -15.24
CA LEU A 207 7.53 -6.57 -15.17
C LEU A 207 7.54 -7.67 -16.24
N THR A 208 8.71 -8.17 -16.58
CA THR A 208 8.83 -9.39 -17.40
C THR A 208 8.10 -10.58 -16.80
N SER A 209 7.99 -10.60 -15.47
CA SER A 209 7.34 -11.66 -14.68
C SER A 209 5.85 -11.40 -14.39
N GLY A 210 5.28 -10.27 -14.80
CA GLY A 210 3.87 -9.93 -14.55
C GLY A 210 3.66 -8.47 -14.20
N ARG A 211 2.50 -8.12 -13.66
CA ARG A 211 2.19 -6.76 -13.23
C ARG A 211 2.12 -6.67 -11.72
N VAL A 212 2.64 -5.57 -11.18
CA VAL A 212 2.61 -5.30 -9.73
C VAL A 212 2.20 -3.84 -9.49
N PRO A 213 1.48 -3.53 -8.41
CA PRO A 213 1.27 -2.15 -8.01
C PRO A 213 2.62 -1.48 -7.69
N TYR A 214 2.79 -0.21 -8.06
CA TYR A 214 3.98 0.56 -7.69
C TYR A 214 4.20 0.57 -6.16
N SER A 215 3.12 0.63 -5.39
CA SER A 215 3.15 0.58 -3.92
C SER A 215 3.71 -0.72 -3.34
N ALA A 216 3.76 -1.80 -4.13
CA ALA A 216 4.33 -3.08 -3.72
C ALA A 216 5.84 -3.18 -4.02
N VAL A 217 6.44 -2.21 -4.70
CA VAL A 217 7.87 -2.19 -5.00
C VAL A 217 8.67 -2.02 -3.71
N VAL A 218 9.52 -2.99 -3.40
CA VAL A 218 10.37 -3.02 -2.19
C VAL A 218 11.85 -2.89 -2.49
N GLY A 219 12.25 -3.01 -3.77
CA GLY A 219 13.64 -2.88 -4.16
C GLY A 219 13.80 -2.60 -5.65
N VAL A 220 14.87 -1.88 -5.99
CA VAL A 220 15.26 -1.58 -7.36
C VAL A 220 16.76 -1.72 -7.47
N SER A 221 17.24 -2.44 -8.48
CA SER A 221 18.65 -2.52 -8.84
C SER A 221 18.84 -2.14 -10.31
N SER A 222 19.98 -1.50 -10.63
CA SER A 222 20.36 -1.30 -12.02
C SER A 222 20.51 -2.66 -12.67
N GLY A 223 19.85 -2.87 -13.81
CA GLY A 223 20.11 -4.04 -14.66
C GLY A 223 21.59 -4.04 -15.04
N ILE A 224 22.17 -5.22 -15.03
CA ILE A 224 23.53 -5.45 -15.53
C ILE A 224 23.47 -5.46 -17.06
#